data_aa5083dd300aae33b79613c56ffe2be1
#
_entry.id   aa5083dd300aae33b79613c56ffe2be1
#
_cell.length_a   1.000
_cell.length_b   1.000
_cell.length_c   1.000
_cell.angle_alpha   90.00
_cell.angle_beta   90.00
_cell.angle_gamma   90.00
#
_symmetry.space_group_name_H-M   'P 1'
#
loop_
_entity.id
_entity.type
_entity.pdbx_description
1 polymer ?
#
loop_
_entity_poly.entity_id
_entity_poly.type
_entity_poly.pdbx_seq_one_letter_code
_entity_poly.pdbx_strand_id
1 'polypeptide(L)'
;MAKSIGELLVREGLISEEQLEQAVAQFRRDGGRLVNAILSLGFITEEQLDQFLHFNLPVPLKIVDTGLSEVFLVDLLLKAAYLEAGTFTLQRMSQVLSLPFSVVEELIELVRTDHLAAIRTSSSYTSSTQVLELTQRGRERAEAAFKISLYVGAAPVPLDDYAFVLSRQSVRQIELDKEWIDSSLRHLVIGDKLLRQLGPAFASGRSIFLYGPPGTGKTSIAEGLGKGIPGEVFIPQAIEVSGQIIRFFDPAIHTPIEDKKNRGDASLDLRMNLTHDPRWKKCHRPVVMVGGELTLDMLELRYDYSSKFYEAPVHMKAGNGVFILDDFGRQRIEPRQLLNRWIIPLERGVDYPSLHTGMKFEIPFDQITVFSTNLNPLELVDEAFLRRIRHKIHVQYQTEAEFKEILRRVCHKQNVHYDSEVAEYLLSNYYLKQNRPLVGSHPRDLMEHIIDQAHFLQLPPTFTKEAIDSAVANYFVEL
;
A
#
# COMPACT_ATOMS: atom_id res chain seq x y z
N MET A 1 24.21 -10.73 -15.63
CA MET A 1 23.72 -12.00 -15.09
C MET A 1 23.11 -11.70 -13.73
N ALA A 2 21.82 -11.90 -13.58
CA ALA A 2 21.19 -11.81 -12.28
C ALA A 2 21.70 -12.98 -11.42
N LYS A 3 21.99 -12.75 -10.15
CA LYS A 3 22.56 -13.74 -9.23
C LYS A 3 21.54 -14.05 -8.13
N SER A 4 21.53 -15.29 -7.62
CA SER A 4 20.72 -15.66 -6.47
C SER A 4 21.10 -14.82 -5.23
N ILE A 5 20.23 -14.71 -4.23
CA ILE A 5 20.54 -13.96 -3.00
C ILE A 5 21.84 -14.47 -2.36
N GLY A 6 22.04 -15.78 -2.36
CA GLY A 6 23.28 -16.40 -1.87
C GLY A 6 24.51 -15.97 -2.65
N GLU A 7 24.44 -15.98 -4.00
CA GLU A 7 25.53 -15.54 -4.86
C GLU A 7 25.80 -14.03 -4.74
N LEU A 8 24.76 -13.22 -4.46
CA LEU A 8 24.93 -11.80 -4.23
C LEU A 8 25.63 -11.53 -2.89
N LEU A 9 25.27 -12.27 -1.82
CA LEU A 9 25.93 -12.18 -0.52
C LEU A 9 27.41 -12.60 -0.60
N VAL A 10 27.73 -13.62 -1.40
CA VAL A 10 29.12 -14.03 -1.67
C VAL A 10 29.87 -12.93 -2.43
N ARG A 11 29.27 -12.35 -3.46
CA ARG A 11 29.87 -11.28 -4.26
C ARG A 11 30.17 -10.02 -3.43
N GLU A 12 29.29 -9.65 -2.53
CA GLU A 12 29.48 -8.50 -1.63
C GLU A 12 30.42 -8.84 -0.43
N GLY A 13 30.92 -10.09 -0.40
CA GLY A 13 31.87 -10.53 0.62
C GLY A 13 31.27 -10.74 2.01
N LEU A 14 29.95 -10.84 2.09
CA LEU A 14 29.22 -11.04 3.34
C LEU A 14 29.25 -12.50 3.81
N ILE A 15 29.33 -13.45 2.88
CA ILE A 15 29.53 -14.87 3.13
C ILE A 15 30.52 -15.46 2.12
N SER A 16 31.13 -16.62 2.47
CA SER A 16 31.97 -17.37 1.54
C SER A 16 31.14 -18.35 0.70
N GLU A 17 31.70 -18.88 -0.40
CA GLU A 17 31.07 -19.93 -1.21
C GLU A 17 30.81 -21.19 -0.38
N GLU A 18 31.75 -21.58 0.52
CA GLU A 18 31.59 -22.71 1.42
C GLU A 18 30.42 -22.50 2.42
N GLN A 19 30.27 -21.28 2.94
CA GLN A 19 29.16 -20.92 3.82
C GLN A 19 27.83 -20.97 3.08
N LEU A 20 27.80 -20.54 1.82
CA LEU A 20 26.62 -20.66 0.97
C LEU A 20 26.23 -22.13 0.76
N GLU A 21 27.19 -23.01 0.46
CA GLU A 21 26.91 -24.44 0.29
C GLU A 21 26.35 -25.09 1.55
N GLN A 22 26.88 -24.73 2.72
CA GLN A 22 26.36 -25.20 4.03
C GLN A 22 24.94 -24.73 4.26
N ALA A 23 24.64 -23.47 3.98
CA ALA A 23 23.29 -22.91 4.10
C ALA A 23 22.30 -23.57 3.13
N VAL A 24 22.72 -23.86 1.90
CA VAL A 24 21.90 -24.60 0.93
C VAL A 24 21.63 -26.03 1.39
N ALA A 25 22.64 -26.69 1.99
CA ALA A 25 22.46 -28.04 2.55
C ALA A 25 21.48 -28.07 3.74
N GLN A 26 21.51 -27.05 4.59
CA GLN A 26 20.55 -26.91 5.69
C GLN A 26 19.15 -26.58 5.16
N PHE A 27 19.03 -25.64 4.23
CA PHE A 27 17.78 -25.30 3.56
C PHE A 27 17.10 -26.53 2.91
N ARG A 28 17.87 -27.43 2.27
CA ARG A 28 17.33 -28.67 1.69
C ARG A 28 16.85 -29.68 2.72
N ARG A 29 17.37 -29.66 3.95
CA ARG A 29 16.97 -30.56 5.04
C ARG A 29 15.75 -30.06 5.81
N ASP A 30 15.74 -28.77 6.13
CA ASP A 30 14.79 -28.20 7.10
C ASP A 30 13.64 -27.47 6.40
N GLY A 31 13.76 -27.20 5.09
CA GLY A 31 12.84 -26.34 4.36
C GLY A 31 13.00 -24.87 4.76
N GLY A 32 12.07 -24.03 4.35
CA GLY A 32 12.08 -22.60 4.71
C GLY A 32 12.85 -21.76 3.70
N ARG A 33 13.66 -20.81 4.16
CA ARG A 33 14.41 -19.88 3.30
C ARG A 33 15.91 -20.07 3.40
N LEU A 34 16.61 -19.93 2.30
CA LEU A 34 18.07 -19.90 2.28
C LEU A 34 18.62 -18.80 3.19
N VAL A 35 17.96 -17.63 3.22
CA VAL A 35 18.33 -16.52 4.09
C VAL A 35 18.21 -16.88 5.58
N ASN A 36 17.14 -17.57 5.96
CA ASN A 36 16.94 -18.03 7.34
C ASN A 36 17.99 -19.06 7.74
N ALA A 37 18.39 -19.95 6.81
CA ALA A 37 19.49 -20.88 7.04
C ALA A 37 20.82 -20.14 7.23
N ILE A 38 21.10 -19.11 6.43
CA ILE A 38 22.30 -18.27 6.56
C ILE A 38 22.35 -17.54 7.92
N LEU A 39 21.21 -16.97 8.35
CA LEU A 39 21.09 -16.30 9.65
C LEU A 39 21.22 -17.29 10.82
N SER A 40 20.55 -18.45 10.75
CA SER A 40 20.58 -19.46 11.82
C SER A 40 21.97 -20.09 11.99
N LEU A 41 22.75 -20.18 10.92
CA LEU A 41 24.16 -20.61 10.95
C LEU A 41 25.10 -19.50 11.45
N GLY A 42 24.59 -18.28 11.66
CA GLY A 42 25.38 -17.14 12.14
C GLY A 42 26.42 -16.62 11.13
N PHE A 43 26.25 -16.88 9.83
CA PHE A 43 27.18 -16.43 8.81
C PHE A 43 27.09 -14.94 8.54
N ILE A 44 25.91 -14.33 8.73
CA ILE A 44 25.68 -12.89 8.71
C ILE A 44 24.77 -12.51 9.88
N THR A 45 24.87 -11.25 10.32
CA THR A 45 23.92 -10.70 11.28
C THR A 45 22.67 -10.17 10.58
N GLU A 46 21.59 -10.00 11.35
CA GLU A 46 20.37 -9.36 10.83
C GLU A 46 20.67 -7.94 10.31
N GLU A 47 21.54 -7.17 10.98
CA GLU A 47 21.94 -5.82 10.57
C GLU A 47 22.70 -5.81 9.24
N GLN A 48 23.60 -6.77 9.02
CA GLN A 48 24.33 -6.90 7.74
C GLN A 48 23.40 -7.28 6.61
N LEU A 49 22.45 -8.17 6.88
CA LEU A 49 21.42 -8.53 5.92
C LEU A 49 20.51 -7.35 5.61
N ASP A 50 20.17 -6.54 6.61
CA ASP A 50 19.35 -5.34 6.44
C ASP A 50 20.00 -4.31 5.53
N GLN A 51 21.26 -4.00 5.77
CA GLN A 51 22.04 -3.09 4.93
C GLN A 51 22.10 -3.60 3.49
N PHE A 52 22.20 -4.91 3.31
CA PHE A 52 22.22 -5.53 1.99
C PHE A 52 20.84 -5.49 1.31
N LEU A 53 19.76 -5.78 2.02
CA LEU A 53 18.40 -5.87 1.46
C LEU A 53 17.69 -4.51 1.34
N HIS A 54 18.13 -3.49 2.08
CA HIS A 54 17.56 -2.14 1.95
C HIS A 54 17.60 -1.60 0.51
N PHE A 55 18.39 -2.23 -0.37
CA PHE A 55 18.60 -1.80 -1.74
C PHE A 55 18.21 -2.80 -2.83
N ASN A 56 17.99 -4.11 -2.53
CA ASN A 56 17.76 -5.09 -3.60
C ASN A 56 16.89 -6.28 -3.14
N LEU A 57 15.66 -6.37 -3.64
CA LEU A 57 14.94 -7.65 -3.71
C LEU A 57 15.61 -8.51 -4.80
N PRO A 58 16.24 -9.64 -4.45
CA PRO A 58 16.99 -10.42 -5.43
C PRO A 58 16.05 -11.00 -6.49
N VAL A 59 16.48 -10.90 -7.74
CA VAL A 59 15.78 -11.48 -8.88
C VAL A 59 15.95 -13.01 -8.82
N PRO A 60 14.88 -13.83 -8.83
CA PRO A 60 15.01 -15.28 -8.89
C PRO A 60 15.64 -15.71 -10.23
N LEU A 61 16.58 -16.64 -10.19
CA LEU A 61 17.27 -17.15 -11.37
C LEU A 61 16.80 -18.53 -11.80
N LYS A 62 16.34 -19.32 -10.84
CA LYS A 62 15.82 -20.67 -11.00
C LYS A 62 14.43 -20.79 -10.36
N ILE A 63 13.72 -21.83 -10.69
CA ILE A 63 12.42 -22.15 -10.09
C ILE A 63 12.53 -22.21 -8.56
N VAL A 64 13.57 -22.83 -8.03
CA VAL A 64 13.77 -22.95 -6.57
C VAL A 64 13.92 -21.59 -5.87
N ASP A 65 14.46 -20.60 -6.52
CA ASP A 65 14.64 -19.25 -5.96
C ASP A 65 13.31 -18.50 -5.81
N THR A 66 12.26 -18.96 -6.50
CA THR A 66 10.91 -18.38 -6.39
C THR A 66 10.21 -18.73 -5.08
N GLY A 67 10.67 -19.78 -4.38
CA GLY A 67 10.04 -20.35 -3.20
C GLY A 67 8.73 -21.10 -3.47
N LEU A 68 8.36 -21.28 -4.76
CA LEU A 68 7.15 -21.98 -5.18
C LEU A 68 7.50 -23.38 -5.72
N SER A 69 6.53 -24.32 -5.62
CA SER A 69 6.75 -25.65 -6.19
C SER A 69 6.71 -25.63 -7.74
N GLU A 70 7.49 -26.50 -8.36
CA GLU A 70 7.49 -26.68 -9.81
C GLU A 70 6.10 -26.93 -10.36
N VAL A 71 5.32 -27.80 -9.69
CA VAL A 71 3.95 -28.15 -10.09
C VAL A 71 3.06 -26.91 -10.13
N PHE A 72 3.15 -26.06 -9.11
CA PHE A 72 2.38 -24.83 -9.02
C PHE A 72 2.70 -23.87 -10.18
N LEU A 73 3.99 -23.66 -10.45
CA LEU A 73 4.44 -22.76 -11.51
C LEU A 73 4.13 -23.31 -12.91
N VAL A 74 4.27 -24.62 -13.13
CA VAL A 74 3.86 -25.29 -14.37
C VAL A 74 2.36 -25.10 -14.61
N ASP A 75 1.52 -25.34 -13.60
CA ASP A 75 0.07 -25.17 -13.73
C ASP A 75 -0.31 -23.70 -14.02
N LEU A 76 0.39 -22.74 -13.41
CA LEU A 76 0.19 -21.31 -13.66
C LEU A 76 0.61 -20.94 -15.10
N LEU A 77 1.75 -21.44 -15.58
CA LEU A 77 2.21 -21.25 -16.97
C LEU A 77 1.24 -21.85 -17.97
N LEU A 78 0.77 -23.08 -17.74
CA LEU A 78 -0.19 -23.74 -18.63
C LEU A 78 -1.52 -22.99 -18.70
N LYS A 79 -2.01 -22.45 -17.58
CA LYS A 79 -3.21 -21.59 -17.57
C LYS A 79 -2.99 -20.32 -18.38
N ALA A 80 -1.83 -19.66 -18.21
CA ALA A 80 -1.49 -18.47 -18.97
C ALA A 80 -1.42 -18.76 -20.47
N ALA A 81 -0.74 -19.85 -20.86
CA ALA A 81 -0.62 -20.29 -22.24
C ALA A 81 -1.97 -20.67 -22.87
N TYR A 82 -2.86 -21.29 -22.08
CA TYR A 82 -4.22 -21.64 -22.52
C TYR A 82 -5.05 -20.39 -22.89
N LEU A 83 -4.96 -19.32 -22.11
CA LEU A 83 -5.63 -18.06 -22.40
C LEU A 83 -5.06 -17.33 -23.64
N GLU A 84 -3.82 -17.59 -24.02
CA GLU A 84 -3.21 -17.10 -25.26
C GLU A 84 -3.54 -18.01 -26.47
N ALA A 85 -4.74 -18.62 -26.47
CA ALA A 85 -5.22 -19.57 -27.46
C ALA A 85 -4.31 -20.82 -27.64
N GLY A 86 -3.56 -21.17 -26.63
CA GLY A 86 -2.67 -22.33 -26.58
C GLY A 86 -1.33 -22.15 -27.31
N THR A 87 -1.04 -20.96 -27.83
CA THR A 87 0.27 -20.60 -28.43
C THR A 87 0.92 -19.49 -27.61
N PHE A 88 2.20 -19.64 -27.29
CA PHE A 88 2.90 -18.69 -26.43
C PHE A 88 4.38 -18.59 -26.74
N THR A 89 5.01 -17.53 -26.28
CA THR A 89 6.44 -17.31 -26.34
C THR A 89 7.01 -17.14 -24.94
N LEU A 90 8.31 -17.41 -24.79
CA LEU A 90 9.04 -17.16 -23.54
C LEU A 90 8.85 -15.71 -23.05
N GLN A 91 8.98 -14.74 -23.96
CA GLN A 91 8.80 -13.32 -23.65
C GLN A 91 7.41 -13.02 -23.09
N ARG A 92 6.36 -13.56 -23.73
CA ARG A 92 4.98 -13.32 -23.29
C ARG A 92 4.73 -13.93 -21.92
N MET A 93 5.18 -15.16 -21.68
CA MET A 93 5.03 -15.81 -20.38
C MET A 93 5.81 -15.09 -19.28
N SER A 94 7.02 -14.61 -19.56
CA SER A 94 7.78 -13.80 -18.62
C SER A 94 7.02 -12.54 -18.19
N GLN A 95 6.37 -11.86 -19.13
CA GLN A 95 5.55 -10.68 -18.84
C GLN A 95 4.29 -11.02 -18.02
N VAL A 96 3.54 -12.05 -18.43
CA VAL A 96 2.29 -12.45 -17.76
C VAL A 96 2.56 -12.95 -16.35
N LEU A 97 3.59 -13.81 -16.20
CA LEU A 97 3.91 -14.41 -14.90
C LEU A 97 4.78 -13.50 -14.02
N SER A 98 5.25 -12.38 -14.54
CA SER A 98 6.22 -11.51 -13.86
C SER A 98 7.41 -12.31 -13.32
N LEU A 99 7.97 -13.18 -14.16
CA LEU A 99 9.13 -14.01 -13.86
C LEU A 99 10.27 -13.69 -14.82
N PRO A 100 11.54 -13.76 -14.36
CA PRO A 100 12.70 -13.62 -15.23
C PRO A 100 12.74 -14.66 -16.35
N PHE A 101 13.39 -14.32 -17.44
CA PHE A 101 13.53 -15.23 -18.59
C PHE A 101 14.14 -16.58 -18.21
N SER A 102 15.16 -16.60 -17.31
CA SER A 102 15.82 -17.81 -16.85
C SER A 102 14.87 -18.80 -16.18
N VAL A 103 13.97 -18.31 -15.32
CA VAL A 103 12.96 -19.12 -14.64
C VAL A 103 11.92 -19.64 -15.63
N VAL A 104 11.46 -18.78 -16.56
CA VAL A 104 10.46 -19.19 -17.57
C VAL A 104 11.07 -20.19 -18.56
N GLU A 105 12.35 -20.05 -18.92
CA GLU A 105 13.06 -21.01 -19.78
C GLU A 105 13.12 -22.39 -19.11
N GLU A 106 13.48 -22.46 -17.82
CA GLU A 106 13.47 -23.69 -17.03
C GLU A 106 12.06 -24.32 -16.98
N LEU A 107 11.00 -23.52 -16.78
CA LEU A 107 9.60 -23.98 -16.82
C LEU A 107 9.20 -24.51 -18.21
N ILE A 108 9.64 -23.86 -19.28
CA ILE A 108 9.38 -24.31 -20.65
C ILE A 108 10.06 -25.64 -20.92
N GLU A 109 11.27 -25.85 -20.43
CA GLU A 109 11.95 -27.15 -20.53
C GLU A 109 11.18 -28.26 -19.82
N LEU A 110 10.67 -28.00 -18.62
CA LEU A 110 9.83 -28.96 -17.88
C LEU A 110 8.55 -29.32 -18.66
N VAL A 111 7.78 -28.32 -19.13
CA VAL A 111 6.54 -28.60 -19.87
C VAL A 111 6.78 -29.31 -21.21
N ARG A 112 7.95 -29.11 -21.83
CA ARG A 112 8.35 -29.87 -23.03
C ARG A 112 8.74 -31.32 -22.71
N THR A 113 9.52 -31.54 -21.68
CA THR A 113 9.94 -32.87 -21.21
C THR A 113 8.70 -33.70 -20.80
N ASP A 114 7.71 -33.10 -20.18
CA ASP A 114 6.45 -33.73 -19.81
C ASP A 114 5.45 -33.85 -20.98
N HIS A 115 5.85 -33.46 -22.18
CA HIS A 115 5.01 -33.47 -23.39
C HIS A 115 3.70 -32.64 -23.23
N LEU A 116 3.74 -31.54 -22.45
CA LEU A 116 2.62 -30.62 -22.25
C LEU A 116 2.61 -29.48 -23.30
N ALA A 117 3.78 -29.16 -23.85
CA ALA A 117 3.95 -28.21 -24.94
C ALA A 117 4.92 -28.73 -25.98
N ALA A 118 4.76 -28.29 -27.23
CA ALA A 118 5.64 -28.61 -28.36
C ALA A 118 6.08 -27.32 -29.08
N ILE A 119 7.21 -27.36 -29.73
CA ILE A 119 7.68 -26.26 -30.59
C ILE A 119 6.83 -26.26 -31.86
N ARG A 120 6.16 -25.14 -32.13
CA ARG A 120 5.53 -24.89 -33.42
C ARG A 120 6.63 -24.53 -34.42
N THR A 121 6.68 -25.20 -35.58
CA THR A 121 7.68 -24.97 -36.62
C THR A 121 7.79 -23.49 -36.96
N SER A 122 8.88 -22.83 -36.60
CA SER A 122 9.13 -21.42 -36.90
C SER A 122 10.53 -21.24 -37.53
N SER A 123 10.61 -20.25 -38.39
CA SER A 123 11.84 -19.82 -39.06
C SER A 123 12.77 -18.99 -38.17
N SER A 124 12.53 -18.91 -36.87
CA SER A 124 13.26 -18.05 -35.91
C SER A 124 14.34 -18.84 -35.17
N TYR A 125 15.58 -18.34 -35.22
CA TYR A 125 16.78 -18.97 -34.63
C TYR A 125 17.05 -18.57 -33.16
N THR A 126 16.20 -17.75 -32.53
CA THR A 126 16.43 -17.31 -31.14
C THR A 126 15.40 -17.91 -30.18
N SER A 127 15.85 -18.46 -29.04
CA SER A 127 14.99 -19.09 -28.03
C SER A 127 13.89 -18.18 -27.52
N SER A 128 14.12 -16.86 -27.45
CA SER A 128 13.16 -15.87 -26.92
C SER A 128 11.97 -15.61 -27.84
N THR A 129 12.10 -15.85 -29.16
CA THR A 129 11.04 -15.62 -30.16
C THR A 129 10.39 -16.92 -30.63
N GLN A 130 10.86 -18.06 -30.12
CA GLN A 130 10.32 -19.37 -30.46
C GLN A 130 8.87 -19.46 -29.98
N VAL A 131 7.96 -19.85 -30.90
CA VAL A 131 6.56 -20.07 -30.58
C VAL A 131 6.34 -21.51 -30.13
N LEU A 132 5.77 -21.70 -28.98
CA LEU A 132 5.34 -22.98 -28.44
C LEU A 132 3.83 -23.12 -28.55
N GLU A 133 3.34 -24.34 -28.61
CA GLU A 133 1.93 -24.69 -28.65
C GLU A 133 1.63 -25.77 -27.59
N LEU A 134 0.51 -25.60 -26.87
CA LEU A 134 0.06 -26.61 -25.92
C LEU A 134 -0.40 -27.88 -26.67
N THR A 135 0.10 -29.02 -26.23
CA THR A 135 -0.42 -30.32 -26.66
C THR A 135 -1.82 -30.55 -26.09
N GLN A 136 -2.51 -31.60 -26.56
CA GLN A 136 -3.79 -31.99 -25.98
C GLN A 136 -3.67 -32.26 -24.47
N ARG A 137 -2.62 -32.97 -24.07
CA ARG A 137 -2.30 -33.25 -22.65
C ARG A 137 -2.07 -31.95 -21.85
N GLY A 138 -1.38 -30.96 -22.45
CA GLY A 138 -1.17 -29.64 -21.84
C GLY A 138 -2.47 -28.88 -21.65
N ARG A 139 -3.37 -28.92 -22.61
CA ARG A 139 -4.71 -28.30 -22.51
C ARG A 139 -5.54 -28.95 -21.40
N GLU A 140 -5.60 -30.29 -21.34
CA GLU A 140 -6.31 -31.02 -20.29
C GLU A 140 -5.77 -30.71 -18.89
N ARG A 141 -4.45 -30.58 -18.73
CA ARG A 141 -3.84 -30.19 -17.46
C ARG A 141 -4.16 -28.73 -17.10
N ALA A 142 -4.14 -27.81 -18.07
CA ALA A 142 -4.56 -26.43 -17.85
C ALA A 142 -6.03 -26.33 -17.41
N GLU A 143 -6.93 -27.09 -18.04
CA GLU A 143 -8.34 -27.17 -17.66
C GLU A 143 -8.51 -27.73 -16.25
N ALA A 144 -7.73 -28.74 -15.86
CA ALA A 144 -7.73 -29.28 -14.51
C ALA A 144 -7.23 -28.21 -13.49
N ALA A 145 -6.19 -27.46 -13.82
CA ALA A 145 -5.69 -26.37 -13.01
C ALA A 145 -6.70 -25.22 -12.85
N PHE A 146 -7.48 -24.90 -13.90
CA PHE A 146 -8.57 -23.93 -13.82
C PHE A 146 -9.73 -24.37 -12.89
N LYS A 147 -9.96 -25.68 -12.74
CA LYS A 147 -10.94 -26.19 -11.77
C LYS A 147 -10.51 -25.89 -10.31
N ILE A 148 -9.22 -25.73 -10.06
CA ILE A 148 -8.67 -25.39 -8.73
C ILE A 148 -8.69 -23.88 -8.50
N SER A 149 -8.18 -23.08 -9.45
CA SER A 149 -8.14 -21.62 -9.36
C SER A 149 -8.12 -20.99 -10.75
N LEU A 150 -8.97 -19.98 -10.97
CA LEU A 150 -8.98 -19.19 -12.21
C LEU A 150 -7.91 -18.10 -12.25
N TYR A 151 -7.11 -17.96 -11.20
CA TYR A 151 -6.04 -16.94 -11.18
C TYR A 151 -5.04 -17.18 -12.32
N VAL A 152 -4.84 -16.14 -13.12
CA VAL A 152 -3.77 -16.04 -14.12
C VAL A 152 -3.17 -14.64 -13.99
N GLY A 153 -1.85 -14.57 -13.86
CA GLY A 153 -1.14 -13.31 -13.66
C GLY A 153 0.25 -13.54 -13.09
N ALA A 154 0.80 -12.52 -12.44
CA ALA A 154 2.09 -12.62 -11.81
C ALA A 154 2.18 -13.84 -10.87
N ALA A 155 3.28 -14.58 -10.92
CA ALA A 155 3.53 -15.66 -9.98
C ALA A 155 3.50 -15.07 -8.55
N PRO A 156 2.77 -15.67 -7.61
CA PRO A 156 2.71 -15.16 -6.26
C PRO A 156 4.06 -15.29 -5.56
N VAL A 157 4.24 -14.52 -4.49
CA VAL A 157 5.37 -14.71 -3.58
C VAL A 157 4.94 -15.57 -2.39
N PRO A 158 5.80 -16.41 -1.82
CA PRO A 158 5.48 -17.14 -0.60
C PRO A 158 5.14 -16.21 0.57
N LEU A 159 4.27 -16.68 1.48
CA LEU A 159 3.91 -15.93 2.67
C LEU A 159 5.11 -15.46 3.49
N ASP A 160 6.11 -16.35 3.66
CA ASP A 160 7.34 -16.03 4.42
C ASP A 160 8.13 -14.90 3.77
N ASP A 161 8.16 -14.86 2.42
CA ASP A 161 8.80 -13.79 1.66
C ASP A 161 8.07 -12.45 1.86
N TYR A 162 6.74 -12.49 1.82
CA TYR A 162 5.92 -11.33 2.10
C TYR A 162 6.15 -10.80 3.53
N ALA A 163 6.06 -11.67 4.54
CA ALA A 163 6.23 -11.29 5.93
C ALA A 163 7.64 -10.71 6.20
N PHE A 164 8.66 -11.32 5.59
CA PHE A 164 10.03 -10.85 5.68
C PHE A 164 10.20 -9.46 5.08
N VAL A 165 9.80 -9.24 3.82
CA VAL A 165 9.91 -7.94 3.15
C VAL A 165 9.11 -6.89 3.90
N LEU A 166 7.88 -7.20 4.33
CA LEU A 166 7.04 -6.30 5.10
C LEU A 166 7.75 -5.83 6.39
N SER A 167 8.41 -6.73 7.11
CA SER A 167 9.14 -6.39 8.34
C SER A 167 10.35 -5.48 8.09
N ARG A 168 11.02 -5.62 6.93
CA ARG A 168 12.24 -4.88 6.59
C ARG A 168 11.98 -3.45 6.09
N GLN A 169 10.81 -3.18 5.55
CA GLN A 169 10.42 -1.85 5.11
C GLN A 169 9.44 -1.16 6.08
N SER A 170 9.50 -1.56 7.36
CA SER A 170 8.62 -1.08 8.43
C SER A 170 8.56 0.43 8.54
N VAL A 171 7.35 0.96 8.74
CA VAL A 171 7.14 2.38 9.04
C VAL A 171 7.77 2.80 10.37
N ARG A 172 8.04 1.84 11.27
CA ARG A 172 8.62 2.09 12.60
C ARG A 172 10.12 2.32 12.58
N GLN A 173 10.78 2.00 11.45
CA GLN A 173 12.22 2.18 11.25
C GLN A 173 12.55 3.50 10.54
N ILE A 174 11.53 4.29 10.17
CA ILE A 174 11.73 5.56 9.47
C ILE A 174 11.96 6.67 10.47
N GLU A 175 13.05 7.40 10.31
CA GLU A 175 13.30 8.61 11.05
C GLU A 175 12.46 9.76 10.46
N LEU A 176 11.46 10.21 11.21
CA LEU A 176 10.60 11.33 10.86
C LEU A 176 10.94 12.50 11.75
N ASP A 177 11.50 13.54 11.16
CA ASP A 177 11.97 14.74 11.84
C ASP A 177 10.99 15.93 11.74
N LYS A 178 11.44 17.09 12.21
CA LYS A 178 10.64 18.31 12.15
C LYS A 178 10.47 18.82 10.72
N GLU A 179 11.47 18.67 9.85
CA GLU A 179 11.38 19.12 8.45
C GLU A 179 10.35 18.31 7.69
N TRP A 180 10.29 17.02 7.99
CA TRP A 180 9.27 16.13 7.42
C TRP A 180 7.86 16.60 7.76
N ILE A 181 7.55 16.88 9.04
CA ILE A 181 6.20 17.28 9.44
C ILE A 181 5.81 18.63 8.83
N ASP A 182 6.75 19.59 8.82
CA ASP A 182 6.53 20.91 8.25
C ASP A 182 6.30 20.83 6.73
N SER A 183 7.02 19.96 6.02
CA SER A 183 6.86 19.75 4.59
C SER A 183 5.56 19.02 4.25
N SER A 184 5.21 17.98 5.00
CA SER A 184 4.01 17.15 4.80
C SER A 184 2.72 17.94 5.00
N LEU A 185 2.71 18.88 5.95
CA LEU A 185 1.55 19.68 6.33
C LEU A 185 1.59 21.13 5.83
N ARG A 186 2.56 21.48 4.96
CA ARG A 186 2.73 22.85 4.43
C ARG A 186 1.45 23.41 3.78
N HIS A 187 0.64 22.54 3.20
CA HIS A 187 -0.61 22.91 2.55
C HIS A 187 -1.74 23.23 3.54
N LEU A 188 -1.59 22.89 4.82
CA LEU A 188 -2.52 23.20 5.90
C LEU A 188 -2.00 24.35 6.76
N VAL A 189 -2.89 24.95 7.52
CA VAL A 189 -2.56 25.92 8.57
C VAL A 189 -2.78 25.24 9.91
N ILE A 190 -1.69 24.92 10.60
CA ILE A 190 -1.71 24.15 11.83
C ILE A 190 -0.83 24.87 12.88
N GLY A 191 -1.38 25.05 14.07
CA GLY A 191 -0.64 25.69 15.15
C GLY A 191 0.49 24.81 15.72
N ASP A 192 1.55 25.44 16.20
CA ASP A 192 2.73 24.79 16.74
C ASP A 192 2.45 23.75 17.81
N LYS A 193 1.44 23.99 18.65
CA LYS A 193 1.03 23.05 19.71
C LYS A 193 0.58 21.72 19.13
N LEU A 194 -0.22 21.76 18.06
CA LEU A 194 -0.72 20.55 17.40
C LEU A 194 0.41 19.84 16.63
N LEU A 195 1.28 20.58 15.94
CA LEU A 195 2.47 20.02 15.27
C LEU A 195 3.39 19.25 16.22
N ARG A 196 3.63 19.80 17.43
CA ARG A 196 4.42 19.12 18.47
C ARG A 196 3.80 17.83 19.01
N GLN A 197 2.48 17.64 18.84
CA GLN A 197 1.80 16.39 19.21
C GLN A 197 1.78 15.40 18.05
N LEU A 198 1.56 15.87 16.83
CA LEU A 198 1.48 15.05 15.62
C LEU A 198 2.82 14.42 15.25
N GLY A 199 3.92 15.17 15.28
CA GLY A 199 5.26 14.69 14.90
C GLY A 199 5.66 13.43 15.64
N PRO A 200 5.78 13.45 16.98
CA PRO A 200 6.13 12.26 17.76
C PRO A 200 5.12 11.11 17.63
N ALA A 201 3.82 11.41 17.40
CA ALA A 201 2.81 10.39 17.24
C ALA A 201 3.04 9.58 15.95
N PHE A 202 3.23 10.26 14.82
CA PHE A 202 3.52 9.60 13.54
C PHE A 202 4.90 8.94 13.54
N ALA A 203 5.93 9.60 14.08
CA ALA A 203 7.26 9.04 14.19
C ALA A 203 7.33 7.76 15.05
N SER A 204 6.36 7.56 15.95
CA SER A 204 6.27 6.31 16.72
C SER A 204 5.86 5.09 15.89
N GLY A 205 5.34 5.27 14.67
CA GLY A 205 4.81 4.20 13.81
C GLY A 205 3.64 3.42 14.42
N ARG A 206 2.93 4.01 15.40
CA ARG A 206 1.85 3.34 16.15
C ARG A 206 0.48 3.96 15.86
N SER A 207 -0.56 3.36 16.46
CA SER A 207 -1.92 3.84 16.31
C SER A 207 -2.14 5.21 16.95
N ILE A 208 -2.94 6.04 16.27
CA ILE A 208 -3.24 7.41 16.63
C ILE A 208 -4.76 7.62 16.62
N PHE A 209 -5.26 8.32 17.61
CA PHE A 209 -6.65 8.75 17.69
C PHE A 209 -6.69 10.28 17.50
N LEU A 210 -7.24 10.72 16.36
CA LEU A 210 -7.52 12.13 16.08
C LEU A 210 -9.00 12.40 16.36
N TYR A 211 -9.31 13.24 17.33
CA TYR A 211 -10.69 13.55 17.68
C TYR A 211 -10.91 15.04 17.86
N GLY A 212 -12.14 15.48 17.72
CA GLY A 212 -12.49 16.89 17.86
C GLY A 212 -13.61 17.31 16.91
N PRO A 213 -14.03 18.56 16.93
CA PRO A 213 -15.18 19.03 16.16
C PRO A 213 -15.07 18.77 14.65
N PRO A 214 -16.19 18.71 13.91
CA PRO A 214 -16.16 18.58 12.46
C PRO A 214 -15.52 19.80 11.81
N GLY A 215 -14.96 19.62 10.60
CA GLY A 215 -14.36 20.70 9.81
C GLY A 215 -13.02 21.24 10.34
N THR A 216 -12.40 20.60 11.34
CA THR A 216 -11.09 21.02 11.89
C THR A 216 -9.89 20.46 11.13
N GLY A 217 -10.11 19.67 10.07
CA GLY A 217 -9.04 19.18 9.18
C GLY A 217 -8.40 17.86 9.61
N LYS A 218 -9.00 17.06 10.51
CA LYS A 218 -8.47 15.77 10.98
C LYS A 218 -8.06 14.82 9.85
N THR A 219 -8.97 14.61 8.90
CA THR A 219 -8.75 13.76 7.73
C THR A 219 -7.60 14.27 6.87
N SER A 220 -7.59 15.59 6.58
CA SER A 220 -6.53 16.22 5.77
C SER A 220 -5.16 16.15 6.46
N ILE A 221 -5.12 16.23 7.80
CA ILE A 221 -3.90 16.04 8.60
C ILE A 221 -3.40 14.60 8.46
N ALA A 222 -4.28 13.61 8.65
CA ALA A 222 -3.91 12.20 8.53
C ALA A 222 -3.40 11.84 7.14
N GLU A 223 -4.10 12.29 6.08
CA GLU A 223 -3.67 12.10 4.70
C GLU A 223 -2.36 12.81 4.38
N GLY A 224 -2.23 14.08 4.77
CA GLY A 224 -1.03 14.87 4.48
C GLY A 224 0.21 14.25 5.10
N LEU A 225 0.14 13.84 6.36
CA LEU A 225 1.23 13.14 7.04
C LEU A 225 1.50 11.78 6.43
N GLY A 226 0.45 11.00 6.10
CA GLY A 226 0.60 9.71 5.46
C GLY A 226 1.30 9.78 4.10
N LYS A 227 0.87 10.71 3.24
CA LYS A 227 1.48 10.96 1.92
C LYS A 227 2.91 11.52 2.01
N GLY A 228 3.23 12.17 3.11
CA GLY A 228 4.56 12.72 3.38
C GLY A 228 5.59 11.71 3.88
N ILE A 229 5.19 10.48 4.29
CA ILE A 229 6.13 9.48 4.79
C ILE A 229 7.14 9.13 3.68
N PRO A 230 8.44 9.31 3.92
CA PRO A 230 9.46 9.08 2.91
C PRO A 230 9.69 7.59 2.64
N GLY A 231 10.41 7.34 1.55
CA GLY A 231 10.83 6.01 1.15
C GLY A 231 9.83 5.30 0.25
N GLU A 232 10.34 4.29 -0.39
CA GLU A 232 9.63 3.44 -1.35
C GLU A 232 9.40 2.08 -0.71
N VAL A 233 8.35 1.37 -1.13
CA VAL A 233 8.03 0.03 -0.65
C VAL A 233 7.79 -0.92 -1.80
N PHE A 234 8.12 -2.18 -1.57
CA PHE A 234 7.81 -3.26 -2.50
C PHE A 234 6.50 -3.93 -2.10
N ILE A 235 5.57 -3.94 -3.02
CA ILE A 235 4.23 -4.52 -2.86
C ILE A 235 4.14 -5.76 -3.75
N PRO A 236 3.82 -6.95 -3.21
CA PRO A 236 3.69 -8.15 -4.03
C PRO A 236 2.43 -8.08 -4.89
N GLN A 237 2.47 -8.63 -6.10
CA GLN A 237 1.27 -8.69 -6.94
C GLN A 237 0.26 -9.71 -6.40
N ALA A 238 0.77 -10.84 -5.90
CA ALA A 238 -0.01 -11.87 -5.24
C ALA A 238 0.85 -12.61 -4.19
N ILE A 239 0.20 -13.25 -3.22
CA ILE A 239 0.84 -14.04 -2.16
C ILE A 239 0.32 -15.48 -2.26
N GLU A 240 1.20 -16.46 -2.06
CA GLU A 240 0.84 -17.88 -1.94
C GLU A 240 0.81 -18.28 -0.46
N VAL A 241 -0.27 -18.95 -0.05
CA VAL A 241 -0.44 -19.50 1.29
C VAL A 241 -1.05 -20.91 1.15
N SER A 242 -0.26 -21.94 1.42
CA SER A 242 -0.72 -23.35 1.41
C SER A 242 -1.44 -23.74 0.10
N GLY A 243 -0.89 -23.38 -1.04
CA GLY A 243 -1.44 -23.67 -2.37
C GLY A 243 -2.57 -22.70 -2.80
N GLN A 244 -2.96 -21.76 -1.93
CA GLN A 244 -3.99 -20.77 -2.22
C GLN A 244 -3.35 -19.44 -2.63
N ILE A 245 -4.01 -18.72 -3.55
CA ILE A 245 -3.52 -17.44 -4.06
C ILE A 245 -4.34 -16.31 -3.46
N ILE A 246 -3.65 -15.31 -2.92
CA ILE A 246 -4.23 -14.07 -2.43
C ILE A 246 -3.75 -12.95 -3.36
N ARG A 247 -4.64 -12.36 -4.13
CA ARG A 247 -4.34 -11.17 -4.93
C ARG A 247 -4.14 -9.99 -4.00
N PHE A 248 -3.01 -9.30 -4.15
CA PHE A 248 -2.61 -8.27 -3.19
C PHE A 248 -2.54 -6.87 -3.82
N PHE A 249 -1.80 -6.72 -4.92
CA PHE A 249 -1.62 -5.43 -5.58
C PHE A 249 -2.95 -4.90 -6.11
N ASP A 250 -3.23 -3.64 -5.78
CA ASP A 250 -4.43 -2.93 -6.19
C ASP A 250 -4.04 -1.55 -6.75
N PRO A 251 -4.23 -1.30 -8.06
CA PRO A 251 -3.84 -0.03 -8.67
C PRO A 251 -4.64 1.18 -8.17
N ALA A 252 -5.79 0.96 -7.51
CA ALA A 252 -6.55 2.04 -6.88
C ALA A 252 -5.92 2.51 -5.56
N ILE A 253 -5.11 1.66 -4.93
CA ILE A 253 -4.47 1.91 -3.63
C ILE A 253 -2.97 2.14 -3.81
N HIS A 254 -2.32 1.29 -4.58
CA HIS A 254 -0.86 1.26 -4.73
C HIS A 254 -0.44 2.06 -5.96
N THR A 255 0.35 3.11 -5.75
CA THR A 255 0.89 3.94 -6.82
C THR A 255 2.31 3.49 -7.17
N PRO A 256 2.49 2.80 -8.32
CA PRO A 256 3.82 2.36 -8.75
C PRO A 256 4.74 3.54 -9.06
N ILE A 257 6.02 3.35 -8.80
CA ILE A 257 7.08 4.26 -9.17
C ILE A 257 7.67 3.75 -10.47
N GLU A 258 7.55 4.54 -11.54
CA GLU A 258 8.16 4.20 -12.83
C GLU A 258 9.68 4.37 -12.77
N ASP A 259 10.42 3.30 -13.02
CA ASP A 259 11.85 3.39 -13.23
C ASP A 259 12.15 4.16 -14.54
N LYS A 260 12.67 5.36 -14.40
CA LYS A 260 13.03 6.22 -15.56
C LYS A 260 14.01 5.57 -16.56
N LYS A 261 14.68 4.49 -16.17
CA LYS A 261 15.61 3.73 -17.02
C LYS A 261 14.91 2.84 -18.06
N ASN A 262 13.62 2.53 -17.90
CA ASN A 262 12.88 1.65 -18.82
C ASN A 262 12.19 2.39 -19.99
N ARG A 263 12.44 3.67 -20.20
CA ARG A 263 11.86 4.44 -21.33
C ARG A 263 12.65 4.35 -22.65
N GLY A 264 13.77 3.61 -22.68
CA GLY A 264 14.56 3.36 -23.89
C GLY A 264 14.24 2.00 -24.48
N ASP A 265 13.68 1.98 -25.67
CA ASP A 265 13.47 0.83 -26.57
C ASP A 265 13.01 -0.49 -25.90
N ALA A 266 11.69 -0.66 -25.85
CA ALA A 266 11.02 -1.83 -25.28
C ALA A 266 11.31 -3.16 -26.03
N SER A 267 12.24 -3.20 -26.98
CA SER A 267 12.41 -4.35 -27.87
C SER A 267 13.69 -5.18 -27.69
N LEU A 268 14.69 -4.72 -26.92
CA LEU A 268 16.00 -5.40 -26.98
C LEU A 268 16.65 -5.81 -25.64
N ASP A 269 16.17 -5.40 -24.47
CA ASP A 269 16.96 -5.65 -23.24
C ASP A 269 16.20 -6.13 -21.99
N LEU A 270 15.10 -6.84 -22.15
CA LEU A 270 14.40 -7.54 -21.04
C LEU A 270 15.28 -8.61 -20.36
N ARG A 271 16.42 -8.94 -20.96
CA ARG A 271 17.35 -9.97 -20.45
C ARG A 271 18.31 -9.46 -19.36
N MET A 272 18.54 -8.15 -19.21
CA MET A 272 19.69 -7.65 -18.43
C MET A 272 19.42 -6.55 -17.39
N ASN A 273 18.22 -6.01 -17.26
CA ASN A 273 18.00 -4.81 -16.43
C ASN A 273 16.92 -4.94 -15.34
N LEU A 274 16.62 -6.14 -14.87
CA LEU A 274 15.78 -6.29 -13.69
C LEU A 274 16.58 -5.84 -12.46
N THR A 275 16.13 -4.75 -11.83
CA THR A 275 16.74 -4.23 -10.60
C THR A 275 16.25 -4.95 -9.36
N HIS A 276 15.11 -5.63 -9.45
CA HIS A 276 14.48 -6.37 -8.36
C HIS A 276 13.58 -7.49 -8.92
N ASP A 277 13.11 -8.38 -8.05
CA ASP A 277 12.16 -9.43 -8.39
C ASP A 277 10.87 -8.83 -8.99
N PRO A 278 10.53 -9.15 -10.26
CA PRO A 278 9.41 -8.52 -10.96
C PRO A 278 8.02 -8.91 -10.43
N ARG A 279 7.92 -9.90 -9.53
CA ARG A 279 6.69 -10.24 -8.81
C ARG A 279 6.26 -9.13 -7.85
N TRP A 280 7.18 -8.26 -7.46
CA TRP A 280 6.96 -7.10 -6.62
C TRP A 280 6.87 -5.83 -7.45
N LYS A 281 6.00 -4.92 -7.02
CA LYS A 281 5.90 -3.57 -7.57
C LYS A 281 6.52 -2.59 -6.59
N LYS A 282 7.47 -1.80 -7.07
CA LYS A 282 8.02 -0.68 -6.32
C LYS A 282 7.00 0.46 -6.30
N CYS A 283 6.54 0.86 -5.13
CA CYS A 283 5.45 1.81 -4.95
C CYS A 283 5.81 2.89 -3.94
N HIS A 284 5.10 4.01 -3.99
CA HIS A 284 5.01 4.90 -2.84
C HIS A 284 4.32 4.18 -1.67
N ARG A 285 4.62 4.60 -0.44
CA ARG A 285 3.94 4.04 0.75
C ARG A 285 2.44 4.25 0.65
N PRO A 286 1.62 3.21 0.83
CA PRO A 286 0.18 3.31 0.66
C PRO A 286 -0.45 4.16 1.75
N VAL A 287 -1.42 4.99 1.36
CA VAL A 287 -2.32 5.69 2.27
C VAL A 287 -3.73 5.25 1.94
N VAL A 288 -4.29 4.44 2.80
CA VAL A 288 -5.61 3.84 2.60
C VAL A 288 -6.59 4.48 3.56
N MET A 289 -7.67 5.03 3.04
CA MET A 289 -8.73 5.63 3.84
C MET A 289 -10.03 4.88 3.64
N VAL A 290 -10.70 4.59 4.73
CA VAL A 290 -12.04 4.00 4.77
C VAL A 290 -12.92 4.81 5.70
N GLY A 291 -14.19 4.97 5.31
CA GLY A 291 -15.18 5.76 6.05
C GLY A 291 -16.36 4.92 6.54
N GLY A 292 -17.55 5.48 6.41
CA GLY A 292 -18.81 4.87 6.86
C GLY A 292 -19.19 3.56 6.17
N GLU A 293 -18.60 3.26 5.02
CA GLU A 293 -18.82 2.02 4.26
C GLU A 293 -18.17 0.78 4.89
N LEU A 294 -17.22 0.94 5.82
CA LEU A 294 -16.44 -0.15 6.40
C LEU A 294 -17.33 -1.19 7.08
N THR A 295 -17.11 -2.45 6.71
CA THR A 295 -17.71 -3.65 7.32
C THR A 295 -16.64 -4.61 7.81
N LEU A 296 -16.99 -5.57 8.69
CA LEU A 296 -16.05 -6.61 9.15
C LEU A 296 -15.49 -7.43 7.98
N ASP A 297 -16.32 -7.75 6.99
CA ASP A 297 -15.92 -8.55 5.84
C ASP A 297 -14.82 -7.89 5.01
N MET A 298 -14.73 -6.54 5.02
CA MET A 298 -13.65 -5.82 4.36
C MET A 298 -12.30 -5.96 5.07
N LEU A 299 -12.31 -6.43 6.31
CA LEU A 299 -11.13 -6.71 7.13
C LEU A 299 -10.75 -8.20 7.15
N GLU A 300 -11.46 -9.04 6.42
CA GLU A 300 -11.17 -10.45 6.27
C GLU A 300 -10.75 -10.77 4.83
N LEU A 301 -10.08 -11.92 4.64
CA LEU A 301 -9.76 -12.42 3.31
C LEU A 301 -11.05 -12.76 2.57
N ARG A 302 -11.27 -12.13 1.44
CA ARG A 302 -12.44 -12.39 0.63
C ARG A 302 -12.15 -13.48 -0.40
N TYR A 303 -12.72 -14.69 -0.18
CA TYR A 303 -12.67 -15.75 -1.18
C TYR A 303 -13.76 -15.54 -2.22
N ASP A 304 -13.36 -15.50 -3.49
CA ASP A 304 -14.30 -15.49 -4.60
C ASP A 304 -14.53 -16.91 -5.09
N TYR A 305 -15.74 -17.43 -4.84
CA TYR A 305 -16.15 -18.78 -5.23
C TYR A 305 -16.18 -18.99 -6.74
N SER A 306 -16.34 -17.93 -7.53
CA SER A 306 -16.34 -17.98 -8.99
C SER A 306 -14.93 -18.15 -9.53
N SER A 307 -14.01 -17.30 -9.09
CA SER A 307 -12.62 -17.28 -9.55
C SER A 307 -11.69 -18.17 -8.72
N LYS A 308 -12.13 -18.62 -7.54
CA LYS A 308 -11.42 -19.53 -6.65
C LYS A 308 -10.02 -19.05 -6.25
N PHE A 309 -9.93 -17.79 -5.90
CA PHE A 309 -8.76 -17.18 -5.24
C PHE A 309 -9.23 -16.08 -4.28
N TYR A 310 -8.31 -15.58 -3.47
CA TYR A 310 -8.61 -14.57 -2.47
C TYR A 310 -8.23 -13.17 -2.94
N GLU A 311 -8.95 -12.19 -2.40
CA GLU A 311 -8.57 -10.79 -2.40
C GLU A 311 -8.08 -10.42 -1.01
N ALA A 312 -6.93 -9.74 -0.93
CA ALA A 312 -6.40 -9.24 0.33
C ALA A 312 -7.33 -8.17 0.93
N PRO A 313 -7.56 -8.18 2.26
CA PRO A 313 -8.36 -7.16 2.91
C PRO A 313 -7.68 -5.78 2.85
N VAL A 314 -8.51 -4.75 2.95
CA VAL A 314 -8.08 -3.36 2.73
C VAL A 314 -6.96 -2.91 3.67
N HIS A 315 -6.96 -3.37 4.93
CA HIS A 315 -5.90 -3.02 5.87
C HIS A 315 -4.56 -3.72 5.57
N MET A 316 -4.57 -4.95 5.03
CA MET A 316 -3.33 -5.58 4.56
C MET A 316 -2.70 -4.79 3.42
N LYS A 317 -3.53 -4.25 2.51
CA LYS A 317 -3.06 -3.39 1.41
C LYS A 317 -2.44 -2.08 1.88
N ALA A 318 -2.70 -1.65 3.12
CA ALA A 318 -2.06 -0.50 3.76
C ALA A 318 -0.71 -0.82 4.42
N GLY A 319 -0.23 -2.04 4.31
CA GLY A 319 1.03 -2.48 4.93
C GLY A 319 2.21 -1.58 4.59
N ASN A 320 3.05 -1.27 5.57
CA ASN A 320 4.18 -0.32 5.52
C ASN A 320 3.78 1.14 5.16
N GLY A 321 2.52 1.48 5.33
CA GLY A 321 1.95 2.79 5.07
C GLY A 321 1.02 3.26 6.18
N VAL A 322 -0.06 3.93 5.79
CA VAL A 322 -1.04 4.50 6.72
C VAL A 322 -2.45 3.98 6.40
N PHE A 323 -3.14 3.50 7.42
CA PHE A 323 -4.54 3.13 7.34
C PHE A 323 -5.39 4.11 8.15
N ILE A 324 -6.26 4.84 7.49
CA ILE A 324 -7.11 5.88 8.08
C ILE A 324 -8.54 5.38 8.14
N LEU A 325 -9.08 5.34 9.38
CA LEU A 325 -10.49 5.12 9.62
C LEU A 325 -11.14 6.48 9.87
N ASP A 326 -11.76 7.03 8.84
CA ASP A 326 -12.41 8.34 8.96
C ASP A 326 -13.85 8.20 9.45
N ASP A 327 -14.35 9.25 10.10
CA ASP A 327 -15.65 9.27 10.78
C ASP A 327 -15.87 8.04 11.69
N PHE A 328 -14.81 7.63 12.42
CA PHE A 328 -14.85 6.48 13.30
C PHE A 328 -15.98 6.58 14.32
N GLY A 329 -16.82 5.56 14.37
CA GLY A 329 -18.06 5.51 15.14
C GLY A 329 -19.32 5.73 14.30
N ARG A 330 -19.18 6.00 12.99
CA ARG A 330 -20.29 6.11 12.03
C ARG A 330 -20.30 5.04 10.96
N GLN A 331 -19.37 4.07 11.08
CA GLN A 331 -19.31 2.92 10.17
C GLN A 331 -20.52 2.01 10.32
N ARG A 332 -20.74 1.15 9.35
CA ARG A 332 -21.75 0.07 9.43
C ARG A 332 -21.44 -0.98 10.49
N ILE A 333 -20.15 -1.11 10.82
CA ILE A 333 -19.67 -1.96 11.93
C ILE A 333 -19.69 -1.17 13.25
N GLU A 334 -20.16 -1.80 14.31
CA GLU A 334 -20.05 -1.20 15.64
C GLU A 334 -18.58 -1.03 16.05
N PRO A 335 -18.18 0.14 16.62
CA PRO A 335 -16.83 0.41 17.05
C PRO A 335 -16.23 -0.71 17.91
N ARG A 336 -16.99 -1.28 18.85
CA ARG A 336 -16.52 -2.36 19.71
C ARG A 336 -16.17 -3.64 18.94
N GLN A 337 -16.91 -3.98 17.90
CA GLN A 337 -16.65 -5.18 17.10
C GLN A 337 -15.35 -5.02 16.30
N LEU A 338 -15.16 -3.86 15.65
CA LEU A 338 -13.93 -3.53 14.95
C LEU A 338 -12.73 -3.60 15.90
N LEU A 339 -12.87 -2.98 17.06
CA LEU A 339 -11.79 -2.89 18.02
C LEU A 339 -11.42 -4.26 18.61
N ASN A 340 -12.41 -5.11 18.89
CA ASN A 340 -12.19 -6.47 19.33
C ASN A 340 -11.41 -7.29 18.28
N ARG A 341 -11.70 -7.10 16.99
CA ARG A 341 -10.95 -7.73 15.88
C ARG A 341 -9.48 -7.28 15.88
N TRP A 342 -9.22 -6.02 16.28
CA TRP A 342 -7.89 -5.41 16.18
C TRP A 342 -7.12 -5.33 17.50
N ILE A 343 -7.59 -5.97 18.57
CA ILE A 343 -6.84 -6.05 19.83
C ILE A 343 -5.43 -6.58 19.59
N ILE A 344 -5.33 -7.76 18.98
CA ILE A 344 -4.04 -8.42 18.73
C ILE A 344 -3.18 -7.63 17.74
N PRO A 345 -3.67 -7.20 16.56
CA PRO A 345 -2.91 -6.38 15.64
C PRO A 345 -2.30 -5.12 16.26
N LEU A 346 -3.09 -4.37 17.04
CA LEU A 346 -2.63 -3.13 17.68
C LEU A 346 -1.65 -3.35 18.84
N GLU A 347 -1.81 -4.44 19.61
CA GLU A 347 -0.93 -4.74 20.74
C GLU A 347 0.35 -5.45 20.33
N ARG A 348 0.24 -6.49 19.49
CA ARG A 348 1.36 -7.39 19.16
C ARG A 348 2.00 -7.07 17.81
N GLY A 349 1.35 -6.30 16.96
CA GLY A 349 1.85 -5.99 15.61
C GLY A 349 1.79 -7.19 14.67
N VAL A 350 0.87 -8.13 14.91
CA VAL A 350 0.61 -9.31 14.06
C VAL A 350 -0.89 -9.49 13.87
N ASP A 351 -1.29 -9.96 12.71
CA ASP A 351 -2.67 -10.34 12.40
C ASP A 351 -2.75 -11.82 12.03
N TYR A 352 -3.94 -12.41 12.18
CA TYR A 352 -4.23 -13.82 11.91
C TYR A 352 -5.40 -13.98 10.95
N PRO A 353 -5.21 -13.72 9.65
CA PRO A 353 -6.24 -13.98 8.64
C PRO A 353 -6.59 -15.47 8.58
N SER A 354 -7.81 -15.77 8.15
CA SER A 354 -8.29 -17.14 7.99
C SER A 354 -8.63 -17.44 6.54
N LEU A 355 -8.15 -18.57 6.02
CA LEU A 355 -8.65 -19.12 4.75
C LEU A 355 -10.06 -19.68 4.93
N HIS A 356 -10.83 -19.82 3.84
CA HIS A 356 -12.18 -20.44 3.86
C HIS A 356 -12.14 -21.88 4.35
N THR A 357 -10.98 -22.53 4.32
CA THR A 357 -10.73 -23.88 4.89
C THR A 357 -10.66 -23.87 6.42
N GLY A 358 -10.68 -22.71 7.06
CA GLY A 358 -10.49 -22.53 8.50
C GLY A 358 -9.01 -22.45 8.95
N MET A 359 -8.07 -22.64 8.04
CA MET A 359 -6.64 -22.47 8.32
C MET A 359 -6.32 -21.01 8.60
N LYS A 360 -5.63 -20.74 9.72
CA LYS A 360 -5.11 -19.42 10.07
C LYS A 360 -3.62 -19.35 9.81
N PHE A 361 -3.15 -18.20 9.42
CA PHE A 361 -1.73 -17.91 9.27
C PHE A 361 -1.40 -16.55 9.86
N GLU A 362 -0.15 -16.36 10.26
CA GLU A 362 0.33 -15.12 10.85
C GLU A 362 0.92 -14.21 9.80
N ILE A 363 0.61 -12.91 9.90
CA ILE A 363 1.23 -11.85 9.11
C ILE A 363 1.64 -10.69 10.02
N PRO A 364 2.73 -9.97 9.73
CA PRO A 364 3.02 -8.72 10.41
C PRO A 364 1.93 -7.68 10.15
N PHE A 365 1.52 -6.98 11.20
CA PHE A 365 0.65 -5.81 11.13
C PHE A 365 1.51 -4.55 11.29
N ASP A 366 2.05 -4.07 10.17
CA ASP A 366 3.00 -2.96 10.14
C ASP A 366 2.46 -1.81 9.32
N GLN A 367 1.72 -0.94 9.99
CA GLN A 367 1.13 0.28 9.44
C GLN A 367 0.80 1.27 10.56
N ILE A 368 0.76 2.55 10.24
CA ILE A 368 0.21 3.57 11.14
C ILE A 368 -1.31 3.54 10.99
N THR A 369 -2.02 3.19 12.05
CA THR A 369 -3.49 3.20 12.04
C THR A 369 -3.99 4.50 12.67
N VAL A 370 -4.73 5.30 11.90
CA VAL A 370 -5.30 6.57 12.35
C VAL A 370 -6.81 6.44 12.46
N PHE A 371 -7.33 6.58 13.67
CA PHE A 371 -8.76 6.70 13.93
C PHE A 371 -9.12 8.19 13.95
N SER A 372 -9.97 8.65 13.05
CA SER A 372 -10.44 10.03 12.95
C SER A 372 -11.93 10.08 13.31
N THR A 373 -12.33 10.92 14.27
CA THR A 373 -13.72 11.01 14.70
C THR A 373 -14.12 12.42 15.16
N ASN A 374 -15.40 12.71 15.02
CA ASN A 374 -16.03 13.91 15.57
C ASN A 374 -16.66 13.66 16.94
N LEU A 375 -16.67 12.41 17.40
CA LEU A 375 -17.29 12.00 18.66
C LEU A 375 -16.26 11.99 19.80
N ASN A 376 -16.74 12.01 21.04
CA ASN A 376 -15.87 11.87 22.20
C ASN A 376 -15.34 10.41 22.26
N PRO A 377 -14.03 10.17 22.33
CA PRO A 377 -13.47 8.81 22.41
C PRO A 377 -14.02 7.97 23.55
N LEU A 378 -14.35 8.57 24.69
CA LEU A 378 -14.91 7.89 25.87
C LEU A 378 -16.35 7.38 25.66
N GLU A 379 -17.09 7.97 24.71
CA GLU A 379 -18.44 7.52 24.34
C GLU A 379 -18.41 6.38 23.31
N LEU A 380 -17.31 6.28 22.54
CA LEU A 380 -17.15 5.28 21.49
C LEU A 380 -16.62 3.95 22.02
N VAL A 381 -15.71 3.99 22.98
CA VAL A 381 -14.93 2.83 23.38
C VAL A 381 -14.58 2.89 24.88
N ASP A 382 -14.35 1.74 25.47
CA ASP A 382 -13.94 1.65 26.87
C ASP A 382 -12.48 2.10 27.09
N GLU A 383 -12.14 2.40 28.35
CA GLU A 383 -10.78 2.81 28.72
C GLU A 383 -9.73 1.74 28.43
N ALA A 384 -10.09 0.46 28.53
CA ALA A 384 -9.17 -0.64 28.30
C ALA A 384 -8.70 -0.64 26.85
N PHE A 385 -9.60 -0.32 25.91
CA PHE A 385 -9.23 -0.17 24.52
C PHE A 385 -8.43 1.12 24.27
N LEU A 386 -8.85 2.25 24.84
CA LEU A 386 -8.12 3.51 24.66
C LEU A 386 -6.65 3.43 25.10
N ARG A 387 -6.31 2.53 26.04
CA ARG A 387 -4.90 2.28 26.43
C ARG A 387 -4.07 1.69 25.31
N ARG A 388 -4.69 0.96 24.35
CA ARG A 388 -4.02 0.33 23.20
C ARG A 388 -3.69 1.32 22.10
N ILE A 389 -4.45 2.41 22.00
CA ILE A 389 -4.11 3.52 21.09
C ILE A 389 -3.18 4.46 21.84
N ARG A 390 -1.91 4.49 21.41
CA ARG A 390 -0.85 5.19 22.16
C ARG A 390 -1.05 6.70 22.19
N HIS A 391 -1.44 7.29 21.07
CA HIS A 391 -1.56 8.74 20.91
C HIS A 391 -3.02 9.13 20.72
N LYS A 392 -3.50 10.06 21.56
CA LYS A 392 -4.84 10.66 21.47
C LYS A 392 -4.66 12.16 21.36
N ILE A 393 -5.02 12.70 20.19
CA ILE A 393 -4.75 14.08 19.84
C ILE A 393 -6.07 14.78 19.58
N HIS A 394 -6.33 15.81 20.37
CA HIS A 394 -7.50 16.65 20.20
C HIS A 394 -7.23 17.78 19.21
N VAL A 395 -7.89 17.74 18.06
CA VAL A 395 -7.84 18.78 17.04
C VAL A 395 -8.93 19.79 17.35
N GLN A 396 -8.52 20.96 17.81
CA GLN A 396 -9.41 22.04 18.24
C GLN A 396 -9.83 22.92 17.05
N TYR A 397 -10.78 23.82 17.30
CA TYR A 397 -11.08 24.92 16.38
C TYR A 397 -9.86 25.82 16.19
N GLN A 398 -9.82 26.53 15.08
CA GLN A 398 -8.74 27.45 14.73
C GLN A 398 -8.76 28.69 15.63
N THR A 399 -7.59 29.26 15.86
CA THR A 399 -7.45 30.61 16.39
C THR A 399 -7.79 31.63 15.29
N GLU A 400 -8.04 32.88 15.68
CA GLU A 400 -8.30 33.97 14.72
C GLU A 400 -7.15 34.13 13.71
N ALA A 401 -5.90 34.00 14.18
CA ALA A 401 -4.73 34.10 13.32
C ALA A 401 -4.67 32.97 12.29
N GLU A 402 -4.92 31.73 12.72
CA GLU A 402 -4.99 30.57 11.83
C GLU A 402 -6.13 30.68 10.82
N PHE A 403 -7.30 31.11 11.26
CA PHE A 403 -8.46 31.29 10.40
C PHE A 403 -8.21 32.33 9.31
N LYS A 404 -7.62 33.50 9.65
CA LYS A 404 -7.21 34.53 8.69
C LYS A 404 -6.18 34.00 7.68
N GLU A 405 -5.22 33.23 8.16
CA GLU A 405 -4.21 32.62 7.27
C GLU A 405 -4.82 31.59 6.33
N ILE A 406 -5.77 30.76 6.80
CA ILE A 406 -6.53 29.85 5.92
C ILE A 406 -7.27 30.65 4.85
N LEU A 407 -7.99 31.68 5.25
CA LEU A 407 -8.73 32.54 4.33
C LEU A 407 -7.82 33.20 3.30
N ARG A 408 -6.67 33.72 3.72
CA ARG A 408 -5.64 34.30 2.83
C ARG A 408 -5.15 33.27 1.80
N ARG A 409 -4.84 32.02 2.23
CA ARG A 409 -4.40 30.94 1.35
C ARG A 409 -5.49 30.51 0.37
N VAL A 410 -6.74 30.47 0.83
CA VAL A 410 -7.88 30.14 -0.02
C VAL A 410 -8.07 31.21 -1.10
N CYS A 411 -8.06 32.50 -0.74
CA CYS A 411 -8.12 33.60 -1.70
C CYS A 411 -7.00 33.49 -2.75
N HIS A 412 -5.76 33.27 -2.30
CA HIS A 412 -4.62 33.14 -3.21
C HIS A 412 -4.77 31.94 -4.17
N LYS A 413 -5.21 30.78 -3.66
CA LYS A 413 -5.44 29.57 -4.48
C LYS A 413 -6.51 29.79 -5.57
N GLN A 414 -7.50 30.61 -5.26
CA GLN A 414 -8.61 30.94 -6.17
C GLN A 414 -8.35 32.19 -7.04
N ASN A 415 -7.13 32.76 -6.97
CA ASN A 415 -6.76 34.00 -7.66
C ASN A 415 -7.67 35.18 -7.31
N VAL A 416 -8.18 35.23 -6.08
CA VAL A 416 -8.98 36.33 -5.54
C VAL A 416 -8.11 37.20 -4.65
N HIS A 417 -8.23 38.52 -4.78
CA HIS A 417 -7.47 39.42 -3.90
C HIS A 417 -7.96 39.33 -2.47
N TYR A 418 -7.03 39.08 -1.52
CA TYR A 418 -7.32 39.04 -0.08
C TYR A 418 -7.30 40.45 0.49
N ASP A 419 -8.39 40.84 1.15
CA ASP A 419 -8.50 42.09 1.88
C ASP A 419 -8.63 41.82 3.41
N SER A 420 -7.71 42.39 4.18
CA SER A 420 -7.68 42.22 5.62
C SER A 420 -8.85 42.89 6.35
N GLU A 421 -9.41 44.01 5.82
CA GLU A 421 -10.56 44.68 6.41
C GLU A 421 -11.84 43.85 6.23
N VAL A 422 -11.98 43.20 5.08
CA VAL A 422 -13.09 42.29 4.80
C VAL A 422 -12.99 41.02 5.67
N ALA A 423 -11.77 40.49 5.90
CA ALA A 423 -11.56 39.37 6.83
C ALA A 423 -11.91 39.75 8.28
N GLU A 424 -11.53 40.95 8.73
CA GLU A 424 -11.94 41.46 10.07
C GLU A 424 -13.46 41.67 10.15
N TYR A 425 -14.08 42.17 9.10
CA TYR A 425 -15.53 42.31 9.01
C TYR A 425 -16.24 40.95 9.17
N LEU A 426 -15.78 39.92 8.44
CA LEU A 426 -16.30 38.56 8.56
C LEU A 426 -16.19 38.03 9.99
N LEU A 427 -14.99 38.13 10.61
CA LEU A 427 -14.76 37.64 11.96
C LEU A 427 -15.61 38.37 13.00
N SER A 428 -15.62 39.71 12.95
CA SER A 428 -16.30 40.51 13.94
C SER A 428 -17.83 40.33 13.91
N ASN A 429 -18.43 40.34 12.71
CA ASN A 429 -19.88 40.34 12.54
C ASN A 429 -20.51 38.94 12.59
N TYR A 430 -19.83 37.93 12.08
CA TYR A 430 -20.41 36.62 11.88
C TYR A 430 -19.85 35.53 12.80
N TYR A 431 -18.70 35.76 13.44
CA TYR A 431 -18.11 34.80 14.36
C TYR A 431 -18.12 35.32 15.78
N LEU A 432 -17.50 36.46 16.08
CA LEU A 432 -17.37 36.96 17.44
C LEU A 432 -18.73 37.41 18.04
N LYS A 433 -19.51 38.19 17.27
CA LYS A 433 -20.86 38.65 17.74
C LYS A 433 -21.83 37.49 17.97
N GLN A 434 -21.71 36.43 17.19
CA GLN A 434 -22.61 35.27 17.26
C GLN A 434 -22.02 34.12 18.09
N ASN A 435 -20.85 34.31 18.72
CA ASN A 435 -20.12 33.28 19.44
C ASN A 435 -19.95 31.98 18.62
N ARG A 436 -19.75 32.12 17.28
CA ARG A 436 -19.61 30.99 16.37
C ARG A 436 -18.17 30.48 16.37
N PRO A 437 -17.95 29.14 16.42
CA PRO A 437 -16.61 28.60 16.41
C PRO A 437 -15.91 28.83 15.06
N LEU A 438 -14.59 29.04 15.10
CA LEU A 438 -13.74 29.21 13.92
C LEU A 438 -13.38 27.84 13.33
N VAL A 439 -14.21 27.38 12.40
CA VAL A 439 -14.04 26.08 11.75
C VAL A 439 -13.15 26.22 10.53
N GLY A 440 -12.12 25.37 10.42
CA GLY A 440 -11.11 25.45 9.35
C GLY A 440 -11.63 25.23 7.93
N SER A 441 -12.79 24.58 7.75
CA SER A 441 -13.43 24.41 6.45
C SER A 441 -14.17 25.67 5.98
N HIS A 442 -14.70 26.48 6.91
CA HIS A 442 -15.54 27.63 6.56
C HIS A 442 -14.92 28.60 5.56
N PRO A 443 -13.62 28.99 5.65
CA PRO A 443 -13.00 29.88 4.67
C PRO A 443 -13.10 29.37 3.23
N ARG A 444 -12.91 28.06 3.04
CA ARG A 444 -13.03 27.43 1.72
C ARG A 444 -14.47 27.41 1.24
N ASP A 445 -15.38 26.96 2.11
CA ASP A 445 -16.80 26.80 1.77
C ASP A 445 -17.44 28.15 1.46
N LEU A 446 -17.14 29.21 2.22
CA LEU A 446 -17.60 30.58 1.93
C LEU A 446 -17.03 31.11 0.62
N MET A 447 -15.76 30.85 0.32
CA MET A 447 -15.14 31.28 -0.94
C MET A 447 -15.76 30.55 -2.13
N GLU A 448 -16.08 29.26 -2.02
CA GLU A 448 -16.78 28.50 -3.05
C GLU A 448 -18.16 29.14 -3.35
N HIS A 449 -18.92 29.52 -2.33
CA HIS A 449 -20.17 30.27 -2.52
C HIS A 449 -19.98 31.60 -3.24
N ILE A 450 -18.94 32.37 -2.91
CA ILE A 450 -18.61 33.63 -3.59
C ILE A 450 -18.31 33.38 -5.07
N ILE A 451 -17.53 32.34 -5.37
CA ILE A 451 -17.15 31.97 -6.73
C ILE A 451 -18.38 31.53 -7.54
N ASP A 452 -19.22 30.66 -6.97
CA ASP A 452 -20.44 30.17 -7.62
C ASP A 452 -21.39 31.31 -7.96
N GLN A 453 -21.57 32.26 -7.04
CA GLN A 453 -22.40 33.45 -7.26
C GLN A 453 -21.80 34.34 -8.37
N ALA A 454 -20.48 34.58 -8.35
CA ALA A 454 -19.80 35.37 -9.37
C ALA A 454 -19.91 34.70 -10.76
N HIS A 455 -19.77 33.40 -10.87
CA HIS A 455 -19.98 32.65 -12.10
C HIS A 455 -21.42 32.76 -12.62
N PHE A 456 -22.41 32.62 -11.73
CA PHE A 456 -23.81 32.79 -12.12
C PHE A 456 -24.11 34.18 -12.68
N LEU A 457 -23.52 35.21 -12.07
CA LEU A 457 -23.68 36.61 -12.50
C LEU A 457 -22.76 37.00 -13.67
N GLN A 458 -21.89 36.09 -14.14
CA GLN A 458 -20.87 36.33 -15.16
C GLN A 458 -19.90 37.50 -14.79
N LEU A 459 -19.58 37.61 -13.51
CA LEU A 459 -18.66 38.59 -12.94
C LEU A 459 -17.38 37.92 -12.43
N PRO A 460 -16.26 38.63 -12.31
CA PRO A 460 -15.08 38.10 -11.65
C PRO A 460 -15.36 37.94 -10.13
N PRO A 461 -14.89 36.84 -9.51
CA PRO A 461 -15.05 36.65 -8.07
C PRO A 461 -14.24 37.69 -7.30
N THR A 462 -14.87 38.35 -6.34
CA THR A 462 -14.25 39.36 -5.50
C THR A 462 -14.55 39.12 -4.04
N PHE A 463 -13.55 39.33 -3.20
CA PHE A 463 -13.67 39.19 -1.74
C PHE A 463 -14.06 40.55 -1.14
N THR A 464 -15.37 40.83 -1.07
CA THR A 464 -15.95 42.08 -0.55
C THR A 464 -16.93 41.81 0.58
N LYS A 465 -17.34 42.85 1.31
CA LYS A 465 -18.29 42.71 2.40
C LYS A 465 -19.66 42.21 1.90
N GLU A 466 -20.11 42.72 0.77
CA GLU A 466 -21.37 42.30 0.14
C GLU A 466 -21.34 40.83 -0.31
N ALA A 467 -20.21 40.38 -0.87
CA ALA A 467 -20.02 38.99 -1.26
C ALA A 467 -20.00 38.06 -0.05
N ILE A 468 -19.36 38.48 1.06
CA ILE A 468 -19.37 37.77 2.33
C ILE A 468 -20.78 37.68 2.90
N ASP A 469 -21.53 38.78 2.95
CA ASP A 469 -22.91 38.81 3.48
C ASP A 469 -23.80 37.83 2.72
N SER A 470 -23.70 37.80 1.39
CA SER A 470 -24.42 36.87 0.56
C SER A 470 -24.00 35.40 0.78
N ALA A 471 -22.69 35.14 0.85
CA ALA A 471 -22.18 33.79 1.10
C ALA A 471 -22.59 33.26 2.49
N VAL A 472 -22.51 34.10 3.51
CA VAL A 472 -22.91 33.77 4.89
C VAL A 472 -24.39 33.46 5.00
N ALA A 473 -25.25 34.29 4.35
CA ALA A 473 -26.69 34.06 4.35
C ALA A 473 -27.10 32.72 3.71
N ASN A 474 -26.33 32.27 2.71
CA ASN A 474 -26.58 31.00 2.04
C ASN A 474 -25.95 29.79 2.75
N TYR A 475 -24.83 30.01 3.43
CA TYR A 475 -24.06 28.91 4.05
C TYR A 475 -24.55 28.57 5.46
N PHE A 476 -24.84 29.57 6.28
CA PHE A 476 -25.31 29.34 7.64
C PHE A 476 -26.85 29.35 7.72
N VAL A 477 -27.40 28.24 8.16
CA VAL A 477 -28.84 28.16 8.42
C VAL A 477 -29.12 28.98 9.69
N GLU A 478 -29.96 29.99 9.59
CA GLU A 478 -30.53 30.66 10.75
C GLU A 478 -31.57 29.72 11.37
N LEU A 479 -31.31 29.27 12.64
CA LEU A 479 -32.20 28.43 13.44
C LEU A 479 -33.05 29.30 14.34
#